data_c0c2001baf37ccd7e10327348e0e847a
#
_entry.id   c0c2001baf37ccd7e10327348e0e847a
#
_cell.length_a   1.000
_cell.length_b   1.000
_cell.length_c   1.000
_cell.angle_alpha   90.00
_cell.angle_beta   90.00
_cell.angle_gamma   90.00
#
_symmetry.space_group_name_H-M   'P 1'
#
loop_
_entity.id
_entity.type
_entity.pdbx_description
1 polymer ?
#
loop_
_entity_poly.entity_id
_entity_poly.type
_entity_poly.pdbx_seq_one_letter_code
_entity_poly.pdbx_strand_id
1 'polypeptide(L)'
;MNFLKNSIFSRGAGDSSPDWEPENENQMLAVWGSPGSGKTTTAVKLAARLAMQKKDVALLLCDMNTPMLPCICPPGDLEEEHSLGSVLAATHVSESLVRHNCITHKKIRHLTILGMRKGENEYTYPPYERPQAEELLQCLRKIAPYIIVDCGSCIANDILSAIA
;
A
#
# COMPACT_ATOMS: atom_id res chain seq x y z
N MET A 1 18.68 -0.77 -25.85
CA MET A 1 17.57 -1.47 -25.18
C MET A 1 18.15 -2.50 -24.23
N ASN A 2 18.38 -2.14 -22.97
CA ASN A 2 19.00 -3.01 -22.00
C ASN A 2 18.23 -2.88 -20.66
N PHE A 3 17.11 -3.59 -20.56
CA PHE A 3 16.22 -3.60 -19.40
C PHE A 3 16.55 -4.67 -18.34
N LEU A 4 17.70 -5.34 -18.42
CA LEU A 4 18.01 -6.51 -17.59
C LEU A 4 19.31 -6.38 -16.76
N LYS A 5 19.78 -5.17 -16.45
CA LYS A 5 21.04 -5.02 -15.69
C LYS A 5 20.90 -4.63 -14.21
N ASN A 6 19.70 -4.55 -13.67
CA ASN A 6 19.51 -4.40 -12.22
C ASN A 6 18.86 -5.66 -11.62
N SER A 7 19.55 -6.77 -11.72
CA SER A 7 19.19 -7.98 -11.01
C SER A 7 19.55 -7.83 -9.53
N ILE A 8 18.52 -7.87 -8.67
CA ILE A 8 18.62 -7.88 -7.20
C ILE A 8 19.32 -9.15 -6.67
N PHE A 9 19.90 -9.99 -7.52
CA PHE A 9 20.46 -11.30 -7.19
C PHE A 9 21.92 -11.51 -7.60
N SER A 10 22.75 -10.48 -7.71
CA SER A 10 24.17 -10.73 -7.86
C SER A 10 24.85 -10.84 -6.49
N ARG A 11 25.13 -12.07 -6.05
CA ARG A 11 26.14 -12.36 -5.04
C ARG A 11 27.50 -12.22 -5.70
N GLY A 12 28.24 -11.18 -5.36
CA GLY A 12 29.65 -11.02 -5.66
C GLY A 12 30.38 -10.63 -4.40
N ALA A 13 31.41 -11.37 -4.05
CA ALA A 13 32.26 -11.12 -2.90
C ALA A 13 33.15 -9.89 -3.12
N GLY A 14 33.24 -9.06 -2.08
CA GLY A 14 34.37 -8.16 -1.82
C GLY A 14 34.48 -6.96 -2.72
N ASP A 15 34.13 -5.81 -2.26
CA ASP A 15 34.94 -4.61 -2.11
C ASP A 15 34.04 -3.39 -1.84
N SER A 16 34.53 -2.46 -1.03
CA SER A 16 34.00 -1.13 -0.73
C SER A 16 32.84 -0.69 -1.62
N SER A 17 31.61 -0.97 -1.18
CA SER A 17 30.42 -0.31 -1.72
C SER A 17 30.58 1.20 -1.51
N PRO A 18 30.41 2.04 -2.53
CA PRO A 18 30.19 3.45 -2.29
C PRO A 18 28.99 3.55 -1.36
N ASP A 19 29.09 4.42 -0.35
CA ASP A 19 28.00 4.79 0.55
C ASP A 19 26.87 5.39 -0.28
N TRP A 20 26.06 4.53 -0.89
CA TRP A 20 24.83 4.88 -1.50
C TRP A 20 23.78 4.90 -0.38
N GLU A 21 23.78 5.97 0.39
CA GLU A 21 22.61 6.31 1.18
C GLU A 21 21.55 6.78 0.18
N PRO A 22 20.43 6.04 0.03
CA PRO A 22 19.32 6.55 -0.75
C PRO A 22 18.88 7.84 -0.05
N GLU A 23 19.06 8.97 -0.71
CA GLU A 23 18.35 10.17 -0.31
C GLU A 23 16.91 9.79 -0.02
N ASN A 24 16.33 10.35 1.02
CA ASN A 24 15.01 10.04 1.63
C ASN A 24 13.83 10.15 0.64
N GLU A 25 13.92 9.53 -0.52
CA GLU A 25 12.81 9.41 -1.45
C GLU A 25 11.91 8.26 -1.00
N ASN A 26 10.69 8.61 -0.66
CA ASN A 26 9.65 7.65 -0.35
C ASN A 26 9.52 6.66 -1.51
N GLN A 27 9.80 5.38 -1.24
CA GLN A 27 9.70 4.33 -2.24
C GLN A 27 8.27 3.81 -2.30
N MET A 28 7.65 3.93 -3.47
CA MET A 28 6.31 3.41 -3.72
C MET A 28 6.38 2.30 -4.76
N LEU A 29 5.77 1.15 -4.45
CA LEU A 29 5.65 0.02 -5.35
C LEU A 29 4.20 -0.37 -5.52
N ALA A 30 3.71 -0.31 -6.75
CA ALA A 30 2.40 -0.83 -7.14
C ALA A 30 2.49 -2.29 -7.59
N VAL A 31 1.61 -3.13 -7.04
CA VAL A 31 1.45 -4.53 -7.45
C VAL A 31 0.11 -4.66 -8.17
N TRP A 32 0.17 -4.95 -9.45
CA TRP A 32 -0.99 -5.09 -10.31
C TRP A 32 -0.93 -6.40 -11.11
N GLY A 33 -2.09 -6.93 -11.51
CA GLY A 33 -2.14 -8.16 -12.32
C GLY A 33 -3.55 -8.73 -12.45
N SER A 34 -3.69 -9.78 -13.25
CA SER A 34 -4.97 -10.47 -13.46
C SER A 34 -5.52 -11.11 -12.17
N PRO A 35 -6.84 -11.38 -12.11
CA PRO A 35 -7.43 -12.11 -11.00
C PRO A 35 -6.72 -13.45 -10.77
N GLY A 36 -6.48 -13.81 -9.51
CA GLY A 36 -5.82 -15.06 -9.14
C GLY A 36 -4.29 -15.10 -9.36
N SER A 37 -3.65 -14.03 -9.85
CA SER A 37 -2.19 -14.00 -10.09
C SER A 37 -1.33 -13.92 -8.83
N GLY A 38 -1.94 -13.82 -7.63
CA GLY A 38 -1.22 -13.73 -6.37
C GLY A 38 -0.71 -12.32 -6.00
N LYS A 39 -1.19 -11.26 -6.66
CA LYS A 39 -0.78 -9.87 -6.42
C LYS A 39 -0.91 -9.44 -4.95
N THR A 40 -2.08 -9.66 -4.34
CA THR A 40 -2.31 -9.36 -2.92
C THR A 40 -1.35 -10.13 -2.02
N THR A 41 -1.17 -11.43 -2.28
CA THR A 41 -0.19 -12.25 -1.55
C THR A 41 1.22 -11.71 -1.68
N THR A 42 1.61 -11.25 -2.86
CA THR A 42 2.92 -10.64 -3.13
C THR A 42 3.07 -9.32 -2.40
N ALA A 43 2.07 -8.42 -2.50
CA ALA A 43 2.07 -7.14 -1.82
C ALA A 43 2.20 -7.29 -0.29
N VAL A 44 1.38 -8.17 0.31
CA VAL A 44 1.40 -8.46 1.75
C VAL A 44 2.75 -9.04 2.19
N LYS A 45 3.29 -10.03 1.47
CA LYS A 45 4.59 -10.64 1.81
C LYS A 45 5.74 -9.65 1.70
N LEU A 46 5.71 -8.79 0.69
CA LEU A 46 6.72 -7.75 0.52
C LEU A 46 6.66 -6.72 1.65
N ALA A 47 5.46 -6.20 1.95
CA ALA A 47 5.26 -5.26 3.04
C ALA A 47 5.70 -5.85 4.40
N ALA A 48 5.28 -7.09 4.69
CA ALA A 48 5.69 -7.78 5.91
C ALA A 48 7.22 -7.98 5.98
N ARG A 49 7.87 -8.34 4.86
CA ARG A 49 9.32 -8.54 4.81
C ARG A 49 10.09 -7.25 5.09
N LEU A 50 9.67 -6.13 4.52
CA LEU A 50 10.26 -4.82 4.80
C LEU A 50 10.05 -4.41 6.26
N ALA A 51 8.85 -4.58 6.80
CA ALA A 51 8.54 -4.29 8.19
C ALA A 51 9.36 -5.14 9.19
N MET A 52 9.59 -6.42 8.87
CA MET A 52 10.49 -7.29 9.65
C MET A 52 11.95 -6.83 9.62
N GLN A 53 12.35 -6.06 8.61
CA GLN A 53 13.65 -5.37 8.54
C GLN A 53 13.65 -4.03 9.28
N LYS A 54 12.62 -3.74 10.10
CA LYS A 54 12.44 -2.50 10.86
C LYS A 54 12.26 -1.25 9.98
N LYS A 55 11.76 -1.43 8.77
CA LYS A 55 11.37 -0.33 7.89
C LYS A 55 9.90 -0.02 8.11
N ASP A 56 9.56 1.26 8.26
CA ASP A 56 8.15 1.66 8.37
C ASP A 56 7.50 1.57 6.99
N VAL A 57 6.44 0.76 6.92
CA VAL A 57 5.77 0.40 5.66
C VAL A 57 4.28 0.70 5.76
N ALA A 58 3.74 1.35 4.76
CA ALA A 58 2.30 1.44 4.53
C ALA A 58 1.88 0.45 3.43
N LEU A 59 0.96 -0.44 3.74
CA LEU A 59 0.31 -1.34 2.79
C LEU A 59 -1.08 -0.79 2.48
N LEU A 60 -1.30 -0.38 1.23
CA LEU A 60 -2.57 0.10 0.72
C LEU A 60 -3.24 -0.99 -0.11
N LEU A 61 -4.44 -1.42 0.30
CA LEU A 61 -5.22 -2.48 -0.36
C LEU A 61 -6.35 -1.82 -1.16
N CYS A 62 -6.17 -1.70 -2.47
CA CYS A 62 -7.07 -0.99 -3.38
C CYS A 62 -7.99 -1.90 -4.20
N ASP A 63 -8.08 -3.20 -3.88
CA ASP A 63 -9.12 -4.04 -4.50
C ASP A 63 -10.47 -3.73 -3.85
N MET A 64 -11.25 -2.88 -4.51
CA MET A 64 -12.56 -2.43 -4.00
C MET A 64 -13.68 -3.41 -4.31
N ASN A 65 -13.45 -4.39 -5.18
CA ASN A 65 -14.42 -5.44 -5.49
C ASN A 65 -14.32 -6.61 -4.52
N THR A 66 -13.08 -6.89 -4.07
CA THR A 66 -12.82 -8.00 -3.15
C THR A 66 -11.93 -7.49 -1.99
N PRO A 67 -12.53 -6.85 -0.97
CA PRO A 67 -11.78 -6.31 0.16
C PRO A 67 -10.96 -7.37 0.88
N MET A 68 -9.64 -7.23 0.87
CA MET A 68 -8.71 -8.21 1.44
C MET A 68 -8.29 -7.89 2.89
N LEU A 69 -8.62 -6.70 3.40
CA LEU A 69 -8.27 -6.31 4.77
C LEU A 69 -8.75 -7.33 5.82
N PRO A 70 -9.99 -7.86 5.76
CA PRO A 70 -10.46 -8.85 6.73
C PRO A 70 -9.74 -10.20 6.68
N CYS A 71 -9.08 -10.50 5.54
CA CYS A 71 -8.30 -11.73 5.38
C CYS A 71 -6.87 -11.58 5.92
N ILE A 72 -6.38 -10.35 6.02
CA ILE A 72 -5.01 -10.04 6.43
C ILE A 72 -4.96 -9.71 7.92
N CYS A 73 -5.93 -8.94 8.41
CA CYS A 73 -6.04 -8.54 9.80
C CYS A 73 -7.05 -9.41 10.53
N PRO A 74 -6.70 -9.97 11.70
CA PRO A 74 -7.66 -10.68 12.55
C PRO A 74 -8.86 -9.78 12.91
N PRO A 75 -10.07 -10.34 13.07
CA PRO A 75 -11.26 -9.55 13.39
C PRO A 75 -11.15 -8.66 14.63
N GLY A 76 -10.36 -9.07 15.63
CA GLY A 76 -10.11 -8.27 16.84
C GLY A 76 -9.14 -7.11 16.66
N ASP A 77 -8.55 -6.96 15.48
CA ASP A 77 -7.65 -5.86 15.13
C ASP A 77 -8.36 -4.82 14.25
N LEU A 78 -9.59 -5.11 13.82
CA LEU A 78 -10.40 -4.27 12.97
C LEU A 78 -11.39 -3.51 13.85
N GLU A 79 -11.15 -2.23 14.06
CA GLU A 79 -12.16 -1.33 14.61
C GLU A 79 -13.22 -1.02 13.55
N GLU A 80 -14.48 -0.87 13.97
CA GLU A 80 -15.62 -0.75 13.04
C GLU A 80 -15.60 0.50 12.16
N GLU A 81 -14.74 1.46 12.46
CA GLU A 81 -14.70 2.77 11.80
C GLU A 81 -13.60 2.92 10.75
N HIS A 82 -12.61 2.00 10.71
CA HIS A 82 -11.45 2.15 9.84
C HIS A 82 -11.70 1.61 8.43
N SER A 83 -11.76 2.49 7.44
CA SER A 83 -11.96 2.10 6.04
C SER A 83 -11.30 3.05 5.05
N LEU A 84 -10.69 2.46 4.02
CA LEU A 84 -10.23 3.19 2.83
C LEU A 84 -11.39 3.93 2.15
N GLY A 85 -12.58 3.32 2.10
CA GLY A 85 -13.75 3.95 1.51
C GLY A 85 -14.14 5.24 2.20
N SER A 86 -14.06 5.30 3.54
CA SER A 86 -14.32 6.52 4.31
C SER A 86 -13.30 7.62 3.99
N VAL A 87 -12.04 7.26 3.74
CA VAL A 87 -11.00 8.21 3.35
C VAL A 87 -11.26 8.78 1.97
N LEU A 88 -11.55 7.92 0.99
CA LEU A 88 -11.77 8.34 -0.41
C LEU A 88 -13.09 9.07 -0.63
N ALA A 89 -14.11 8.85 0.22
CA ALA A 89 -15.39 9.55 0.17
C ALA A 89 -15.32 10.98 0.72
N ALA A 90 -14.23 11.35 1.38
CA ALA A 90 -14.05 12.71 1.90
C ALA A 90 -13.80 13.70 0.75
N THR A 91 -14.31 14.92 0.90
CA THR A 91 -14.07 16.01 -0.06
C THR A 91 -12.57 16.34 -0.17
N HIS A 92 -11.84 16.22 0.94
CA HIS A 92 -10.40 16.40 1.03
C HIS A 92 -9.79 15.30 1.90
N VAL A 93 -8.74 14.68 1.40
CA VAL A 93 -8.02 13.64 2.13
C VAL A 93 -6.90 14.28 2.94
N SER A 94 -7.07 14.34 4.25
CA SER A 94 -6.07 14.87 5.17
C SER A 94 -5.22 13.76 5.80
N GLU A 95 -4.01 14.11 6.24
CA GLU A 95 -3.12 13.17 6.94
C GLU A 95 -3.77 12.60 8.20
N SER A 96 -4.48 13.42 8.98
CA SER A 96 -5.18 12.97 10.18
C SER A 96 -6.28 11.96 9.86
N LEU A 97 -7.03 12.16 8.77
CA LEU A 97 -8.06 11.23 8.31
C LEU A 97 -7.44 9.89 7.88
N VAL A 98 -6.33 9.94 7.14
CA VAL A 98 -5.62 8.72 6.71
C VAL A 98 -5.08 7.96 7.92
N ARG A 99 -4.39 8.65 8.86
CA ARG A 99 -3.87 8.03 10.08
C ARG A 99 -4.96 7.40 10.94
N HIS A 100 -6.10 8.07 11.07
CA HIS A 100 -7.25 7.54 11.82
C HIS A 100 -7.79 6.25 11.20
N ASN A 101 -7.80 6.13 9.88
CA ASN A 101 -8.31 4.95 9.19
C ASN A 101 -7.26 3.86 8.97
N CYS A 102 -5.99 4.12 9.28
CA CYS A 102 -4.93 3.14 9.20
C CYS A 102 -4.93 2.19 10.39
N ILE A 103 -4.65 0.92 10.14
CA ILE A 103 -4.54 -0.13 11.14
C ILE A 103 -3.06 -0.49 11.30
N THR A 104 -2.54 -0.38 12.53
CA THR A 104 -1.20 -0.90 12.85
C THR A 104 -1.29 -2.38 13.14
N HIS A 105 -0.54 -3.20 12.42
CA HIS A 105 -0.58 -4.65 12.57
C HIS A 105 0.03 -5.09 13.91
N LYS A 106 -0.76 -5.73 14.79
CA LYS A 106 -0.33 -6.05 16.17
C LYS A 106 0.89 -6.97 16.26
N LYS A 107 1.05 -7.90 15.32
CA LYS A 107 2.15 -8.88 15.34
C LYS A 107 3.37 -8.45 14.52
N ILE A 108 3.19 -7.58 13.53
CA ILE A 108 4.26 -7.11 12.66
C ILE A 108 4.44 -5.62 12.93
N ARG A 109 5.38 -5.28 13.79
CA ARG A 109 5.75 -3.88 14.03
C ARG A 109 6.19 -3.22 12.72
N HIS A 110 6.04 -1.93 12.63
CA HIS A 110 6.37 -1.14 11.43
C HIS A 110 5.48 -1.40 10.20
N LEU A 111 4.40 -2.17 10.34
CA LEU A 111 3.42 -2.38 9.27
C LEU A 111 2.11 -1.67 9.60
N THR A 112 1.78 -0.68 8.78
CA THR A 112 0.50 0.03 8.79
C THR A 112 -0.29 -0.38 7.56
N ILE A 113 -1.58 -0.65 7.71
CA ILE A 113 -2.43 -1.16 6.64
C ILE A 113 -3.65 -0.25 6.48
N LEU A 114 -4.01 0.05 5.25
CA LEU A 114 -5.24 0.74 4.90
C LEU A 114 -5.97 -0.05 3.81
N GLY A 115 -7.25 -0.32 4.00
CA GLY A 115 -8.07 -1.07 3.05
C GLY A 115 -9.55 -0.97 3.38
N MET A 116 -10.39 -1.54 2.55
CA MET A 116 -11.83 -1.58 2.78
C MET A 116 -12.22 -2.69 3.75
N ARG A 117 -13.26 -2.45 4.53
CA ARG A 117 -13.81 -3.41 5.51
C ARG A 117 -14.58 -4.55 4.83
N LYS A 118 -14.87 -5.56 5.62
CA LYS A 118 -15.76 -6.64 5.21
C LYS A 118 -17.16 -6.10 4.91
N GLY A 119 -17.69 -6.46 3.74
CA GLY A 119 -19.02 -6.07 3.29
C GLY A 119 -19.07 -4.72 2.57
N GLU A 120 -17.97 -3.99 2.52
CA GLU A 120 -17.82 -2.82 1.67
C GLU A 120 -17.36 -3.21 0.26
N ASN A 121 -17.67 -2.36 -0.70
CA ASN A 121 -17.22 -2.47 -2.09
C ASN A 121 -17.24 -1.08 -2.74
N GLU A 122 -16.90 -1.01 -4.03
CA GLU A 122 -16.85 0.24 -4.78
C GLU A 122 -18.17 1.03 -4.80
N TYR A 123 -19.32 0.39 -4.54
CA TYR A 123 -20.65 1.02 -4.49
C TYR A 123 -21.07 1.45 -3.09
N THR A 124 -20.33 1.12 -2.05
CA THR A 124 -20.64 1.46 -0.67
C THR A 124 -20.49 2.95 -0.39
N TYR A 125 -19.59 3.59 -1.10
CA TYR A 125 -19.22 4.99 -0.95
C TYR A 125 -19.44 5.76 -2.25
N PRO A 126 -19.54 7.10 -2.19
CA PRO A 126 -19.50 7.92 -3.40
C PRO A 126 -18.23 7.63 -4.21
N PRO A 127 -18.29 7.71 -5.54
CA PRO A 127 -17.10 7.57 -6.37
C PRO A 127 -16.08 8.66 -6.00
N TYR A 128 -14.82 8.27 -5.93
CA TYR A 128 -13.71 9.20 -5.76
C TYR A 128 -13.06 9.48 -7.12
N GLU A 129 -12.35 10.58 -7.20
CA GLU A 129 -11.65 11.01 -8.40
C GLU A 129 -10.13 11.05 -8.16
N ARG A 130 -9.38 11.32 -9.20
CA ARG A 130 -7.93 11.41 -9.17
C ARG A 130 -7.37 12.35 -8.07
N PRO A 131 -7.97 13.55 -7.79
CA PRO A 131 -7.47 14.41 -6.71
C PRO A 131 -7.43 13.74 -5.35
N GLN A 132 -8.50 13.01 -4.96
CA GLN A 132 -8.53 12.29 -3.68
C GLN A 132 -7.47 11.16 -3.64
N ALA A 133 -7.25 10.47 -4.76
CA ALA A 133 -6.21 9.46 -4.87
C ALA A 133 -4.81 10.07 -4.70
N GLU A 134 -4.52 11.20 -5.33
CA GLU A 134 -3.26 11.92 -5.20
C GLU A 134 -3.03 12.42 -3.77
N GLU A 135 -4.05 13.01 -3.13
CA GLU A 135 -3.99 13.43 -1.72
C GLU A 135 -3.72 12.25 -0.79
N LEU A 136 -4.39 11.11 -1.00
CA LEU A 136 -4.16 9.88 -0.24
C LEU A 136 -2.69 9.43 -0.33
N LEU A 137 -2.14 9.35 -1.55
CA LEU A 137 -0.76 8.93 -1.76
C LEU A 137 0.24 9.90 -1.14
N GLN A 138 -0.03 11.21 -1.22
CA GLN A 138 0.78 12.23 -0.54
C GLN A 138 0.74 12.07 0.99
N CYS A 139 -0.43 11.78 1.56
CA CYS A 139 -0.55 11.51 2.99
C CYS A 139 0.20 10.24 3.40
N LEU A 140 0.13 9.18 2.61
CA LEU A 140 0.86 7.93 2.88
C LEU A 140 2.38 8.13 2.85
N ARG A 141 2.89 8.98 1.94
CA ARG A 141 4.33 9.34 1.89
C ARG A 141 4.82 10.03 3.17
N LYS A 142 3.93 10.72 3.89
CA LYS A 142 4.25 11.33 5.20
C LYS A 142 4.16 10.33 6.36
N ILE A 143 3.44 9.22 6.16
CA ILE A 143 3.22 8.19 7.18
C ILE A 143 4.34 7.17 7.19
N ALA A 144 4.80 6.75 6.02
CA ALA A 144 5.83 5.72 5.90
C ALA A 144 6.74 5.96 4.68
N PRO A 145 8.06 5.72 4.81
CA PRO A 145 9.01 5.83 3.69
C PRO A 145 8.83 4.74 2.63
N TYR A 146 8.22 3.61 2.98
CA TYR A 146 7.94 2.52 2.04
C TYR A 146 6.43 2.34 1.90
N ILE A 147 5.94 2.44 0.68
CA ILE A 147 4.52 2.29 0.37
C ILE A 147 4.35 1.15 -0.62
N ILE A 148 3.59 0.14 -0.24
CA ILE A 148 3.22 -0.98 -1.12
C ILE A 148 1.73 -0.85 -1.42
N VAL A 149 1.39 -0.81 -2.71
CA VAL A 149 0.01 -0.66 -3.17
C VAL A 149 -0.43 -1.93 -3.89
N ASP A 150 -1.42 -2.62 -3.34
CA ASP A 150 -2.14 -3.69 -4.04
C ASP A 150 -3.26 -3.07 -4.87
N CYS A 151 -3.02 -2.92 -6.17
CA CYS A 151 -3.91 -2.20 -7.07
C CYS A 151 -5.11 -3.00 -7.58
N GLY A 152 -5.30 -4.24 -7.08
CA GLY A 152 -6.36 -5.08 -7.59
C GLY A 152 -6.14 -5.50 -9.06
N SER A 153 -7.23 -5.72 -9.80
CA SER A 153 -7.18 -6.20 -11.19
C SER A 153 -7.70 -5.19 -12.21
N CYS A 154 -8.26 -4.07 -11.77
CA CYS A 154 -8.81 -3.05 -12.65
C CYS A 154 -7.73 -2.07 -13.09
N ILE A 155 -7.60 -1.88 -14.42
CA ILE A 155 -6.67 -0.88 -15.02
C ILE A 155 -7.23 0.53 -14.85
N ALA A 156 -8.54 0.71 -15.00
CA ALA A 156 -9.21 1.99 -14.84
C ALA A 156 -9.41 2.29 -13.33
N ASN A 157 -8.32 2.57 -12.64
CA ASN A 157 -8.29 2.86 -11.21
C ASN A 157 -7.52 4.17 -11.02
N ASP A 158 -8.17 5.16 -10.41
CA ASP A 158 -7.57 6.48 -10.19
C ASP A 158 -6.34 6.42 -9.29
N ILE A 159 -6.28 5.48 -8.35
CA ILE A 159 -5.08 5.26 -7.52
C ILE A 159 -3.92 4.78 -8.39
N LEU A 160 -4.15 3.81 -9.28
CA LEU A 160 -3.11 3.35 -10.21
C LEU A 160 -2.66 4.48 -11.14
N SER A 161 -3.61 5.28 -11.65
CA SER A 161 -3.32 6.44 -12.48
C SER A 161 -2.56 7.55 -11.73
N ALA A 162 -2.76 7.68 -10.42
CA ALA A 162 -2.06 8.66 -9.59
C ALA A 162 -0.64 8.20 -9.20
N ILE A 163 -0.33 6.90 -9.34
CA ILE A 163 1.01 6.34 -9.10
C ILE A 163 1.88 6.46 -10.36
N ALA A 164 1.27 6.35 -11.55
CA ALA A 164 1.95 6.42 -12.83
C ALA A 164 2.38 7.84 -13.20
#